data_cde5c5462000704e4961b8c773382ea4
#
_entry.id   cde5c5462000704e4961b8c773382ea4
#
_cell.length_a   1.000
_cell.length_b   1.000
_cell.length_c   1.000
_cell.angle_alpha   90.00
_cell.angle_beta   90.00
_cell.angle_gamma   90.00
#
_symmetry.space_group_name_H-M   'P 1'
#
loop_
_entity.id
_entity.type
_entity.pdbx_description
1 polymer ?
#
loop_
_entity_poly.entity_id
_entity_poly.type
_entity_poly.pdbx_seq_one_letter_code
_entity_poly.pdbx_strand_id
1 'polypeptide(L)'
;IIDEIGWTLISGCFQAQGGEQFITLGAFHSDADTPLDPNCSGGKTYYYLENVSVTTTDISDDLPLELGDPVTACPPYVIDPDLSGYYYTWQDGSHGSTFEVTVSGMYVLTISDGCNYGVDSIEVTIAGNYPPVDLGPDEAVICYGDTYFISLDPTLSTYVWQDGSTGPEFTITSPGLYSVTLDDGCLSTTDDIMISFFDPPSSFTLGPDDFICPGEVIEYFFDPDLGQFLWQDNSTSSDYTISEGGTYQLVISHMCGSLSDEIEITPLEPPVVEIGPDTMTICNGSVIHLEIEPQSGDILWQDGSTSTDYLIDEPGLYSVTVMNTCGIATDTMEVIVD
;
A
#
# COMPACT_ATOMS: atom_id res chain seq x y z
N ILE A 1 51.43 -14.02 40.00
CA ILE A 1 52.12 -14.47 38.77
C ILE A 1 52.86 -15.73 39.14
N ILE A 2 52.51 -16.86 38.61
CA ILE A 2 53.20 -18.12 38.81
C ILE A 2 53.89 -18.43 37.47
N ASP A 3 55.20 -18.22 37.40
CA ASP A 3 56.02 -18.64 36.29
C ASP A 3 57.09 -19.61 36.82
N GLU A 4 56.98 -20.89 36.50
CA GLU A 4 57.89 -21.94 36.91
C GLU A 4 59.11 -22.06 35.94
N ILE A 5 59.10 -21.33 34.81
CA ILE A 5 60.01 -21.58 33.70
C ILE A 5 60.86 -20.35 33.33
N GLY A 6 60.54 -19.18 33.84
CA GLY A 6 61.28 -17.95 33.52
C GLY A 6 61.14 -16.83 34.56
N TRP A 7 61.91 -15.80 34.37
CA TRP A 7 61.82 -14.57 35.14
C TRP A 7 60.80 -13.62 34.54
N THR A 8 59.85 -13.14 35.34
CA THR A 8 58.89 -12.13 34.93
C THR A 8 59.28 -10.80 35.54
N LEU A 9 59.43 -9.79 34.70
CA LEU A 9 59.64 -8.40 35.15
C LEU A 9 58.33 -7.91 35.79
N ILE A 10 58.45 -7.45 37.01
CA ILE A 10 57.39 -6.76 37.74
C ILE A 10 57.85 -5.32 37.93
N SER A 11 57.11 -4.40 37.39
CA SER A 11 57.34 -2.96 37.52
C SER A 11 56.07 -2.25 37.97
N GLY A 12 56.21 -1.17 38.65
CA GLY A 12 55.12 -0.31 39.08
C GLY A 12 55.67 0.94 39.76
N CYS A 13 54.88 1.99 39.78
CA CYS A 13 55.23 3.24 40.45
C CYS A 13 54.40 3.42 41.73
N PHE A 14 54.96 4.11 42.66
CA PHE A 14 54.27 4.63 43.81
C PHE A 14 54.69 6.06 44.07
N GLN A 15 53.78 6.86 44.56
CA GLN A 15 54.12 8.23 44.97
C GLN A 15 54.67 8.25 46.38
N ALA A 16 55.93 8.62 46.49
CA ALA A 16 56.56 8.81 47.80
C ALA A 16 56.04 10.09 48.48
N GLN A 17 55.64 10.01 49.71
CA GLN A 17 55.11 11.13 50.48
C GLN A 17 56.23 11.93 51.20
N GLY A 18 57.41 11.42 51.13
CA GLY A 18 58.59 12.01 51.68
C GLY A 18 58.92 11.53 53.10
N GLY A 19 60.15 11.16 53.32
CA GLY A 19 60.64 10.62 54.62
C GLY A 19 60.72 9.12 54.68
N GLU A 20 60.33 8.39 53.63
CA GLU A 20 60.42 6.92 53.49
C GLU A 20 61.90 6.52 53.43
N GLN A 21 62.33 5.61 54.29
CA GLN A 21 63.65 5.05 54.34
C GLN A 21 63.76 3.62 53.85
N PHE A 22 62.64 2.93 53.70
CA PHE A 22 62.60 1.52 53.36
C PHE A 22 61.46 1.22 52.43
N ILE A 23 61.69 0.30 51.50
CA ILE A 23 60.65 -0.38 50.72
C ILE A 23 60.61 -1.82 51.18
N THR A 24 59.40 -2.29 51.51
CA THR A 24 59.17 -3.68 51.84
C THR A 24 58.47 -4.39 50.70
N LEU A 25 59.07 -5.42 50.16
CA LEU A 25 58.50 -6.29 49.16
C LEU A 25 57.98 -7.58 49.82
N GLY A 26 56.73 -7.93 49.58
CA GLY A 26 56.15 -9.14 50.14
C GLY A 26 54.64 -9.26 50.03
N ALA A 27 54.12 -10.35 50.40
CA ALA A 27 52.68 -10.54 50.50
C ALA A 27 52.20 -9.99 51.88
N PHE A 28 51.30 -9.00 51.80
CA PHE A 28 50.75 -8.31 52.97
C PHE A 28 49.40 -8.88 53.42
N HIS A 29 49.00 -10.04 52.88
CA HIS A 29 47.82 -10.76 53.28
C HIS A 29 48.11 -11.85 54.30
N SER A 30 47.12 -12.27 55.05
CA SER A 30 47.26 -13.41 55.95
C SER A 30 47.55 -14.68 55.13
N ASP A 31 48.23 -15.65 55.77
CA ASP A 31 48.51 -16.94 55.12
C ASP A 31 47.23 -17.66 54.64
N ALA A 32 46.06 -17.30 55.19
CA ALA A 32 44.77 -17.83 54.80
C ALA A 32 44.21 -17.25 53.50
N ASP A 33 44.65 -16.02 53.16
CA ASP A 33 44.15 -15.28 51.99
C ASP A 33 45.12 -15.31 50.79
N THR A 34 46.29 -15.93 50.97
CA THR A 34 47.31 -16.05 49.89
C THR A 34 46.97 -17.29 49.04
N PRO A 35 46.72 -17.17 47.75
CA PRO A 35 46.49 -18.32 46.89
C PRO A 35 47.73 -19.23 46.89
N LEU A 36 47.54 -20.49 47.30
CA LEU A 36 48.57 -21.53 47.24
C LEU A 36 48.55 -22.16 45.82
N ASP A 37 49.74 -22.42 45.30
CA ASP A 37 49.85 -23.26 44.11
C ASP A 37 49.36 -24.67 44.43
N PRO A 38 48.33 -25.19 43.74
CA PRO A 38 47.77 -26.52 44.01
C PRO A 38 48.76 -27.66 43.79
N ASN A 39 49.88 -27.41 43.14
CA ASN A 39 50.94 -28.40 42.90
C ASN A 39 52.02 -28.41 43.95
N CYS A 40 51.97 -27.49 44.92
CA CYS A 40 52.96 -27.45 46.01
C CYS A 40 52.51 -28.23 47.24
N SER A 41 53.12 -29.36 47.53
CA SER A 41 52.80 -30.25 48.65
C SER A 41 53.28 -29.81 50.03
N GLY A 42 53.79 -28.56 50.16
CA GLY A 42 54.45 -28.10 51.39
C GLY A 42 53.83 -26.90 52.10
N GLY A 43 52.78 -26.29 51.60
CA GLY A 43 52.01 -25.21 52.26
C GLY A 43 52.76 -23.88 52.42
N LYS A 44 53.82 -23.63 51.70
CA LYS A 44 54.50 -22.34 51.62
C LYS A 44 54.95 -22.04 50.17
N THR A 45 54.59 -20.90 49.67
CA THR A 45 55.05 -20.38 48.37
C THR A 45 56.19 -19.42 48.60
N TYR A 46 57.27 -19.61 47.89
CA TYR A 46 58.42 -18.71 47.90
C TYR A 46 58.58 -18.00 46.57
N TYR A 47 58.72 -16.69 46.61
CA TYR A 47 59.06 -15.88 45.43
C TYR A 47 60.54 -15.48 45.56
N TYR A 48 61.24 -15.61 44.45
CA TYR A 48 62.60 -15.10 44.34
C TYR A 48 62.56 -13.77 43.61
N LEU A 49 63.23 -12.77 44.19
CA LEU A 49 63.36 -11.47 43.56
C LEU A 49 64.84 -11.25 43.23
N GLU A 50 65.13 -10.96 41.99
CA GLU A 50 66.46 -10.59 41.53
C GLU A 50 66.44 -9.19 40.91
N ASN A 51 67.53 -8.48 41.01
CA ASN A 51 67.72 -7.16 40.38
C ASN A 51 66.69 -6.11 40.77
N VAL A 52 66.26 -6.12 42.05
CA VAL A 52 65.41 -5.04 42.54
C VAL A 52 66.09 -3.70 42.44
N SER A 53 65.50 -2.77 41.69
CA SER A 53 65.94 -1.40 41.62
C SER A 53 64.77 -0.46 41.89
N VAL A 54 65.05 0.64 42.53
CA VAL A 54 64.14 1.76 42.71
C VAL A 54 64.78 2.98 42.18
N THR A 55 64.14 3.61 41.27
CA THR A 55 64.56 4.86 40.63
C THR A 55 63.47 5.91 40.81
N THR A 56 63.89 7.14 40.98
CA THR A 56 63.00 8.28 40.93
C THR A 56 62.59 8.50 39.47
N THR A 57 61.34 8.63 39.18
CA THR A 57 60.81 9.08 37.87
C THR A 57 59.84 10.20 38.11
N ASP A 58 59.86 11.16 37.22
CA ASP A 58 58.77 12.14 37.19
C ASP A 58 57.57 11.50 36.58
N ILE A 59 56.45 11.54 37.28
CA ILE A 59 55.15 11.11 36.74
C ILE A 59 54.72 12.23 35.79
N SER A 60 54.55 11.92 34.55
CA SER A 60 53.99 12.85 33.55
C SER A 60 52.67 12.32 33.03
N ASP A 61 51.79 13.26 32.74
CA ASP A 61 50.46 13.00 32.10
C ASP A 61 50.60 12.92 30.56
N ASP A 62 51.83 12.72 30.05
CA ASP A 62 52.23 12.93 28.67
C ASP A 62 52.62 11.64 27.92
N LEU A 63 51.90 10.55 28.14
CA LEU A 63 52.04 9.46 27.20
C LEU A 63 51.39 9.86 25.87
N PRO A 64 52.09 9.71 24.74
CA PRO A 64 51.53 10.08 23.45
C PRO A 64 50.39 9.14 23.09
N LEU A 65 49.19 9.63 23.20
CA LEU A 65 47.96 8.95 22.77
C LEU A 65 47.19 9.86 21.84
N GLU A 66 46.97 9.42 20.61
CA GLU A 66 46.12 10.07 19.63
C GLU A 66 45.16 9.04 19.05
N LEU A 67 43.86 9.20 19.28
CA LEU A 67 42.81 8.38 18.70
C LEU A 67 42.34 8.87 17.34
N GLY A 68 42.82 10.09 16.95
CA GLY A 68 42.54 10.69 15.65
C GLY A 68 41.34 11.66 15.65
N ASP A 69 41.03 12.14 14.45
CA ASP A 69 39.92 13.06 14.21
C ASP A 69 38.57 12.34 14.33
N PRO A 70 37.47 13.10 14.56
CA PRO A 70 36.11 12.53 14.53
C PRO A 70 35.84 11.72 13.27
N VAL A 71 35.23 10.55 13.43
CA VAL A 71 34.96 9.61 12.33
C VAL A 71 33.51 9.29 12.20
N THR A 72 33.04 9.19 10.95
CA THR A 72 31.75 8.55 10.62
C THR A 72 32.02 7.19 10.00
N ALA A 73 31.52 6.14 10.59
CA ALA A 73 31.80 4.75 10.21
C ALA A 73 30.58 3.86 10.19
N CYS A 74 30.68 2.78 9.44
CA CYS A 74 29.70 1.72 9.43
C CYS A 74 29.88 0.79 10.63
N PRO A 75 28.81 0.24 11.21
CA PRO A 75 28.93 -0.74 12.28
C PRO A 75 29.33 -2.14 11.75
N PRO A 76 30.11 -2.93 12.48
CA PRO A 76 30.83 -2.52 13.69
C PRO A 76 32.10 -1.73 13.36
N TYR A 77 32.34 -0.64 14.08
CA TYR A 77 33.57 0.10 14.00
C TYR A 77 34.48 -0.26 15.18
N VAL A 78 35.76 -0.45 14.93
CA VAL A 78 36.74 -0.80 15.96
C VAL A 78 37.75 0.33 16.10
N ILE A 79 37.81 0.90 17.30
CA ILE A 79 38.89 1.82 17.64
C ILE A 79 40.12 0.99 18.02
N ASP A 80 41.21 1.13 17.23
CA ASP A 80 42.49 0.47 17.48
C ASP A 80 43.60 1.54 17.54
N PRO A 81 44.08 1.85 18.73
CA PRO A 81 45.18 2.85 18.88
C PRO A 81 46.51 2.34 18.38
N ASP A 82 46.65 1.07 17.98
CA ASP A 82 47.86 0.42 17.49
C ASP A 82 49.10 0.65 18.44
N LEU A 83 48.82 0.55 19.74
CA LEU A 83 49.83 0.72 20.77
C LEU A 83 50.13 -0.63 21.45
N SER A 84 51.34 -0.81 21.96
CA SER A 84 51.70 -2.01 22.70
C SER A 84 52.53 -1.64 23.95
N GLY A 85 52.39 -2.46 24.98
CA GLY A 85 53.13 -2.27 26.22
C GLY A 85 52.49 -1.34 27.25
N TYR A 86 51.23 -0.98 27.01
CA TYR A 86 50.47 -0.14 27.93
C TYR A 86 49.28 -0.94 28.52
N TYR A 87 48.78 -0.47 29.68
CA TYR A 87 47.48 -0.86 30.23
C TYR A 87 46.43 0.07 29.66
N TYR A 88 45.33 -0.50 29.18
CA TYR A 88 44.20 0.22 28.57
C TYR A 88 43.09 0.35 29.57
N THR A 89 42.41 1.46 29.60
CA THR A 89 41.15 1.66 30.34
C THR A 89 40.22 2.54 29.53
N TRP A 90 39.14 1.96 29.01
CA TRP A 90 38.11 2.68 28.28
C TRP A 90 37.09 3.29 29.25
N GLN A 91 36.24 4.20 28.75
CA GLN A 91 35.24 4.92 29.54
C GLN A 91 34.25 4.00 30.25
N ASP A 92 34.04 2.77 29.78
CA ASP A 92 33.15 1.76 30.38
C ASP A 92 33.88 0.88 31.41
N GLY A 93 35.17 1.10 31.64
CA GLY A 93 36.05 0.32 32.52
C GLY A 93 36.62 -0.94 31.89
N SER A 94 36.38 -1.18 30.59
CA SER A 94 37.03 -2.28 29.88
C SER A 94 38.52 -2.03 29.64
N HIS A 95 39.31 -3.12 29.45
CA HIS A 95 40.78 -3.08 29.34
C HIS A 95 41.32 -3.70 28.04
N GLY A 96 40.48 -3.86 27.02
CA GLY A 96 40.90 -4.35 25.71
C GLY A 96 41.86 -3.39 25.01
N SER A 97 42.78 -3.90 24.22
CA SER A 97 43.65 -3.06 23.36
C SER A 97 42.86 -2.35 22.25
N THR A 98 41.67 -2.87 21.93
CA THR A 98 40.71 -2.30 20.98
C THR A 98 39.35 -2.14 21.63
N PHE A 99 38.51 -1.29 21.05
CA PHE A 99 37.13 -1.06 21.49
C PHE A 99 36.16 -1.14 20.31
N GLU A 100 35.15 -1.99 20.42
CA GLU A 100 34.12 -2.10 19.41
C GLU A 100 33.00 -1.06 19.66
N VAL A 101 32.78 -0.22 18.68
CA VAL A 101 31.78 0.85 18.71
C VAL A 101 30.54 0.42 17.98
N THR A 102 29.42 0.38 18.68
CA THR A 102 28.11 0.03 18.15
C THR A 102 27.09 1.17 18.20
N VAL A 103 27.42 2.25 18.90
CA VAL A 103 26.53 3.42 19.07
C VAL A 103 27.36 4.69 18.90
N SER A 104 26.79 5.71 18.30
CA SER A 104 27.43 7.02 18.17
C SER A 104 27.71 7.65 19.54
N GLY A 105 28.87 8.25 19.69
CA GLY A 105 29.24 8.89 20.95
C GLY A 105 30.70 9.30 21.02
N MET A 106 31.05 9.84 22.18
CA MET A 106 32.45 10.17 22.53
C MET A 106 33.09 8.96 23.22
N TYR A 107 34.20 8.48 22.72
CA TYR A 107 34.96 7.36 23.27
C TYR A 107 36.26 7.85 23.86
N VAL A 108 36.50 7.53 25.10
CA VAL A 108 37.65 7.97 25.86
C VAL A 108 38.53 6.80 26.23
N LEU A 109 39.81 6.89 25.91
CA LEU A 109 40.81 5.92 26.30
C LEU A 109 41.82 6.57 27.26
N THR A 110 42.14 5.86 28.31
CA THR A 110 43.30 6.12 29.16
C THR A 110 44.31 4.99 28.98
N ILE A 111 45.54 5.32 28.67
CA ILE A 111 46.64 4.36 28.66
C ILE A 111 47.61 4.64 29.84
N SER A 112 48.28 3.59 30.32
CA SER A 112 49.30 3.72 31.37
C SER A 112 50.41 2.70 31.16
N ASP A 113 51.64 3.11 31.41
CA ASP A 113 52.82 2.24 31.47
C ASP A 113 53.09 1.72 32.90
N GLY A 114 52.20 2.04 33.83
CA GLY A 114 52.34 1.75 35.25
C GLY A 114 52.91 2.94 36.04
N CYS A 115 53.42 3.97 35.38
CA CYS A 115 53.98 5.18 36.00
C CYS A 115 53.35 6.46 35.45
N ASN A 116 53.23 6.53 34.16
CA ASN A 116 52.66 7.65 33.44
C ASN A 116 51.32 7.26 32.85
N TYR A 117 50.53 8.25 32.46
CA TYR A 117 49.27 8.02 31.77
C TYR A 117 49.07 9.03 30.64
N GLY A 118 48.30 8.62 29.67
CA GLY A 118 47.82 9.47 28.59
C GLY A 118 46.31 9.28 28.43
N VAL A 119 45.62 10.35 28.09
CA VAL A 119 44.14 10.33 27.87
C VAL A 119 43.86 11.02 26.57
N ASP A 120 43.06 10.39 25.75
CA ASP A 120 42.52 11.01 24.55
C ASP A 120 41.08 10.52 24.28
N SER A 121 40.39 11.24 23.41
CA SER A 121 39.00 10.92 23.05
C SER A 121 38.74 11.11 21.57
N ILE A 122 37.90 10.26 21.02
CA ILE A 122 37.44 10.34 19.65
C ILE A 122 35.93 10.37 19.59
N GLU A 123 35.37 11.25 18.78
CA GLU A 123 33.95 11.24 18.45
C GLU A 123 33.70 10.28 17.30
N VAL A 124 32.84 9.26 17.52
CA VAL A 124 32.47 8.31 16.49
C VAL A 124 30.98 8.45 16.21
N THR A 125 30.64 8.75 14.97
CA THR A 125 29.28 8.71 14.46
C THR A 125 29.07 7.40 13.72
N ILE A 126 28.16 6.55 14.20
CA ILE A 126 27.77 5.32 13.51
C ILE A 126 26.67 5.67 12.52
N ALA A 127 26.97 5.48 11.24
CA ALA A 127 26.02 5.57 10.15
C ALA A 127 25.25 4.26 9.99
N GLY A 128 24.11 4.28 9.28
CA GLY A 128 23.38 3.04 8.95
C GLY A 128 22.42 2.54 10.02
N ASN A 129 21.98 3.38 10.93
CA ASN A 129 20.96 3.02 11.92
C ASN A 129 19.57 3.54 11.53
N TYR A 130 19.23 3.49 10.23
CA TYR A 130 17.92 3.89 9.74
C TYR A 130 16.97 2.69 9.73
N PRO A 131 15.64 2.93 9.94
CA PRO A 131 14.66 1.90 9.69
C PRO A 131 14.72 1.48 8.21
N PRO A 132 14.35 0.23 7.87
CA PRO A 132 14.24 -0.16 6.48
C PRO A 132 13.26 0.78 5.76
N VAL A 133 13.54 1.08 4.50
CA VAL A 133 12.60 1.82 3.66
C VAL A 133 11.32 0.99 3.50
N ASP A 134 10.17 1.66 3.54
CA ASP A 134 8.85 1.03 3.48
C ASP A 134 7.94 1.89 2.58
N LEU A 135 7.49 1.33 1.47
CA LEU A 135 6.56 1.94 0.51
C LEU A 135 5.10 1.69 0.87
N GLY A 136 4.86 0.92 1.93
CA GLY A 136 3.53 0.54 2.37
C GLY A 136 3.12 -0.85 1.87
N PRO A 137 1.90 -1.03 1.36
CA PRO A 137 1.46 -2.34 0.88
C PRO A 137 2.21 -2.76 -0.38
N ASP A 138 2.46 -4.05 -0.54
CA ASP A 138 3.17 -4.62 -1.70
C ASP A 138 2.45 -4.35 -3.04
N GLU A 139 1.13 -4.09 -2.98
CA GLU A 139 0.29 -3.83 -4.14
C GLU A 139 -0.68 -2.67 -3.88
N ALA A 140 -0.90 -1.85 -4.90
CA ALA A 140 -1.97 -0.86 -4.92
C ALA A 140 -2.63 -0.80 -6.29
N VAL A 141 -3.94 -0.52 -6.27
CA VAL A 141 -4.75 -0.37 -7.48
C VAL A 141 -5.29 1.05 -7.52
N ILE A 142 -5.08 1.75 -8.62
CA ILE A 142 -5.59 3.10 -8.85
C ILE A 142 -6.36 3.18 -10.17
N CYS A 143 -7.12 4.23 -10.35
CA CYS A 143 -7.92 4.41 -11.57
C CYS A 143 -7.08 4.99 -12.70
N TYR A 144 -7.39 4.61 -13.92
CA TYR A 144 -6.74 5.16 -15.10
C TYR A 144 -6.93 6.68 -15.16
N GLY A 145 -5.82 7.40 -15.27
CA GLY A 145 -5.79 8.87 -15.24
C GLY A 145 -5.47 9.47 -13.87
N ASP A 146 -5.50 8.69 -12.82
CA ASP A 146 -5.01 9.09 -11.50
C ASP A 146 -3.50 8.93 -11.40
N THR A 147 -2.94 9.46 -10.33
CA THR A 147 -1.52 9.34 -9.99
C THR A 147 -1.36 8.80 -8.58
N TYR A 148 -0.38 7.95 -8.38
CA TYR A 148 0.00 7.48 -7.04
C TYR A 148 1.24 8.25 -6.59
N PHE A 149 1.14 8.93 -5.45
CA PHE A 149 2.21 9.76 -4.92
C PHE A 149 2.81 9.10 -3.69
N ILE A 150 4.14 8.92 -3.71
CA ILE A 150 4.91 8.40 -2.60
C ILE A 150 5.72 9.55 -2.02
N SER A 151 5.72 9.67 -0.69
CA SER A 151 6.54 10.64 0.06
C SER A 151 7.18 9.93 1.25
N LEU A 152 8.50 9.86 1.22
CA LEU A 152 9.34 9.24 2.24
C LEU A 152 9.93 10.31 3.16
N ASP A 153 10.61 9.90 4.23
CA ASP A 153 11.23 10.83 5.17
C ASP A 153 12.38 11.61 4.51
N PRO A 154 12.26 12.94 4.34
CA PRO A 154 13.29 13.73 3.69
C PRO A 154 14.58 13.90 4.52
N THR A 155 14.58 13.47 5.78
CA THR A 155 15.75 13.56 6.67
C THR A 155 16.70 12.37 6.51
N LEU A 156 16.25 11.31 5.86
CA LEU A 156 17.07 10.14 5.55
C LEU A 156 17.90 10.40 4.30
N SER A 157 18.98 9.64 4.14
CA SER A 157 20.02 9.86 3.14
C SER A 157 19.56 9.75 1.68
N THR A 158 20.28 9.06 0.84
CA THR A 158 20.04 9.07 -0.60
C THR A 158 19.05 7.99 -1.00
N TYR A 159 17.84 8.40 -1.43
CA TYR A 159 16.91 7.53 -2.13
C TYR A 159 17.27 7.43 -3.61
N VAL A 160 17.26 6.23 -4.14
CA VAL A 160 17.44 5.93 -5.57
C VAL A 160 16.30 5.06 -6.05
N TRP A 161 15.48 5.60 -6.95
CA TRP A 161 14.36 4.89 -7.57
C TRP A 161 14.83 4.03 -8.75
N GLN A 162 14.00 3.08 -9.18
CA GLN A 162 14.29 2.16 -10.28
C GLN A 162 14.62 2.83 -11.62
N ASP A 163 14.21 4.07 -11.81
CA ASP A 163 14.52 4.88 -13.02
C ASP A 163 15.80 5.70 -12.89
N GLY A 164 16.49 5.60 -11.73
CA GLY A 164 17.68 6.36 -11.41
C GLY A 164 17.42 7.75 -10.86
N SER A 165 16.17 8.16 -10.70
CA SER A 165 15.84 9.40 -10.02
C SER A 165 16.16 9.31 -8.53
N THR A 166 16.39 10.45 -7.90
CA THR A 166 16.77 10.55 -6.49
C THR A 166 15.83 11.48 -5.74
N GLY A 167 15.68 11.24 -4.44
CA GLY A 167 14.87 12.07 -3.55
C GLY A 167 13.74 11.29 -2.89
N PRO A 168 13.11 11.90 -1.85
CA PRO A 168 12.11 11.23 -1.03
C PRO A 168 10.73 11.15 -1.67
N GLU A 169 10.50 11.82 -2.79
CA GLU A 169 9.19 11.90 -3.44
C GLU A 169 9.23 11.24 -4.81
N PHE A 170 8.19 10.49 -5.12
CA PHE A 170 8.02 9.88 -6.44
C PHE A 170 6.54 9.86 -6.86
N THR A 171 6.28 10.20 -8.12
CA THR A 171 4.92 10.20 -8.70
C THR A 171 4.81 9.13 -9.75
N ILE A 172 3.89 8.21 -9.55
CA ILE A 172 3.61 7.10 -10.46
C ILE A 172 2.41 7.46 -11.35
N THR A 173 2.58 7.35 -12.65
CA THR A 173 1.58 7.69 -13.68
C THR A 173 1.28 6.53 -14.62
N SER A 174 1.90 5.37 -14.43
CA SER A 174 1.69 4.18 -15.26
C SER A 174 1.75 2.91 -14.41
N PRO A 175 1.08 1.82 -14.81
CA PRO A 175 1.17 0.55 -14.09
C PRO A 175 2.57 -0.03 -14.17
N GLY A 176 2.98 -0.76 -13.13
CA GLY A 176 4.28 -1.43 -13.08
C GLY A 176 4.77 -1.66 -11.67
N LEU A 177 5.94 -2.30 -11.57
CA LEU A 177 6.67 -2.48 -10.34
C LEU A 177 7.57 -1.26 -10.11
N TYR A 178 7.46 -0.66 -8.94
CA TYR A 178 8.25 0.49 -8.51
C TYR A 178 9.05 0.13 -7.29
N SER A 179 10.32 0.44 -7.31
CA SER A 179 11.22 0.15 -6.20
C SER A 179 12.08 1.35 -5.85
N VAL A 180 12.40 1.45 -4.57
CA VAL A 180 13.32 2.46 -4.06
C VAL A 180 14.39 1.78 -3.20
N THR A 181 15.61 2.24 -3.34
CA THR A 181 16.72 1.86 -2.49
C THR A 181 17.14 3.06 -1.66
N LEU A 182 17.22 2.87 -0.35
CA LEU A 182 17.85 3.79 0.58
C LEU A 182 19.25 3.30 0.85
N ASP A 183 20.26 4.13 0.53
CA ASP A 183 21.67 3.83 0.73
C ASP A 183 22.34 5.00 1.45
N ASP A 184 22.97 4.74 2.58
CA ASP A 184 23.73 5.74 3.35
C ASP A 184 25.23 5.49 3.31
N GLY A 185 25.68 4.58 2.45
CA GLY A 185 27.07 4.15 2.33
C GLY A 185 27.48 3.05 3.32
N CYS A 186 26.60 2.68 4.27
CA CYS A 186 26.82 1.62 5.24
C CYS A 186 25.79 0.49 5.13
N LEU A 187 24.55 0.85 5.00
CA LEU A 187 23.44 -0.05 4.81
C LEU A 187 22.66 0.35 3.56
N SER A 188 22.23 -0.65 2.83
CA SER A 188 21.34 -0.50 1.70
C SER A 188 20.08 -1.31 1.95
N THR A 189 18.94 -0.66 1.96
CA THR A 189 17.63 -1.30 2.07
C THR A 189 16.78 -0.97 0.86
N THR A 190 16.02 -1.93 0.39
CA THR A 190 15.16 -1.77 -0.80
C THR A 190 13.77 -2.24 -0.46
N ASP A 191 12.77 -1.53 -0.98
CA ASP A 191 11.37 -1.93 -0.94
C ASP A 191 10.73 -1.69 -2.30
N ASP A 192 9.66 -2.43 -2.60
CA ASP A 192 8.97 -2.35 -3.87
C ASP A 192 7.45 -2.42 -3.70
N ILE A 193 6.74 -1.80 -4.66
CA ILE A 193 5.28 -1.79 -4.74
C ILE A 193 4.84 -2.04 -6.17
N MET A 194 3.87 -2.95 -6.35
CA MET A 194 3.20 -3.18 -7.63
C MET A 194 1.99 -2.26 -7.76
N ILE A 195 2.00 -1.38 -8.77
CA ILE A 195 0.87 -0.51 -9.08
C ILE A 195 0.13 -1.07 -10.29
N SER A 196 -1.15 -1.34 -10.10
CA SER A 196 -2.08 -1.72 -11.16
C SER A 196 -3.06 -0.59 -11.43
N PHE A 197 -3.40 -0.38 -12.72
CA PHE A 197 -4.39 0.61 -13.11
C PHE A 197 -5.67 -0.12 -13.50
N PHE A 198 -6.77 0.37 -12.97
CA PHE A 198 -8.09 -0.14 -13.28
C PHE A 198 -8.78 0.81 -14.25
N ASP A 199 -9.32 0.26 -15.34
CA ASP A 199 -10.07 1.05 -16.31
C ASP A 199 -11.40 1.54 -15.70
N PRO A 200 -11.87 2.74 -16.07
CA PRO A 200 -13.22 3.16 -15.74
C PRO A 200 -14.23 2.20 -16.38
N PRO A 201 -15.47 2.12 -15.84
CA PRO A 201 -16.48 1.25 -16.41
C PRO A 201 -16.69 1.56 -17.90
N SER A 202 -16.79 0.51 -18.70
CA SER A 202 -17.18 0.65 -20.10
C SER A 202 -18.63 1.12 -20.18
N SER A 203 -18.96 1.94 -21.18
CA SER A 203 -20.33 2.38 -21.41
C SER A 203 -21.27 1.20 -21.57
N PHE A 204 -22.43 1.24 -20.91
CA PHE A 204 -23.56 0.33 -21.11
C PHE A 204 -24.79 1.12 -21.53
N THR A 205 -25.82 0.46 -22.02
CA THR A 205 -27.08 1.09 -22.34
C THR A 205 -28.24 0.11 -22.09
N LEU A 206 -29.37 0.64 -21.62
CA LEU A 206 -30.66 -0.05 -21.53
C LEU A 206 -31.41 -0.02 -22.87
N GLY A 207 -30.88 0.73 -23.84
CA GLY A 207 -31.51 0.93 -25.15
C GLY A 207 -32.35 2.20 -25.20
N PRO A 208 -33.01 2.45 -26.36
CA PRO A 208 -33.98 3.55 -26.50
C PRO A 208 -35.28 3.21 -25.77
N ASP A 209 -36.07 4.24 -25.47
CA ASP A 209 -37.44 4.06 -24.98
C ASP A 209 -38.24 3.11 -25.87
N ASP A 210 -39.04 2.26 -25.23
CA ASP A 210 -39.73 1.16 -25.89
C ASP A 210 -41.15 0.97 -25.33
N PHE A 211 -41.88 0.04 -25.89
CA PHE A 211 -43.24 -0.32 -25.50
C PHE A 211 -43.28 -1.74 -24.96
N ILE A 212 -44.24 -2.02 -24.10
CA ILE A 212 -44.50 -3.38 -23.59
C ILE A 212 -45.97 -3.73 -23.76
N CYS A 213 -46.24 -4.89 -24.31
CA CYS A 213 -47.59 -5.45 -24.44
C CYS A 213 -47.98 -6.22 -23.19
N PRO A 214 -49.28 -6.36 -22.89
CA PRO A 214 -49.76 -7.16 -21.76
C PRO A 214 -49.27 -8.60 -21.83
N GLY A 215 -48.53 -9.02 -20.78
CA GLY A 215 -47.94 -10.36 -20.64
C GLY A 215 -46.58 -10.55 -21.30
N GLU A 216 -46.03 -9.54 -21.94
CA GLU A 216 -44.64 -9.54 -22.40
C GLU A 216 -43.69 -9.18 -21.27
N VAL A 217 -42.40 -9.50 -21.46
CA VAL A 217 -41.29 -9.14 -20.57
C VAL A 217 -40.10 -8.70 -21.39
N ILE A 218 -39.37 -7.73 -20.87
CA ILE A 218 -38.06 -7.32 -21.38
C ILE A 218 -37.05 -7.80 -20.38
N GLU A 219 -36.03 -8.53 -20.82
CA GLU A 219 -35.00 -9.10 -19.97
C GLU A 219 -33.63 -8.47 -20.28
N TYR A 220 -32.92 -8.06 -19.22
CA TYR A 220 -31.56 -7.59 -19.27
C TYR A 220 -30.64 -8.58 -18.60
N PHE A 221 -29.49 -8.83 -19.22
CA PHE A 221 -28.43 -9.69 -18.73
C PHE A 221 -27.10 -8.95 -18.91
N PHE A 222 -26.55 -8.49 -17.81
CA PHE A 222 -25.25 -7.83 -17.80
C PHE A 222 -24.18 -8.75 -17.24
N ASP A 223 -22.93 -8.53 -17.67
CA ASP A 223 -21.78 -9.22 -17.08
C ASP A 223 -21.62 -8.79 -15.61
N PRO A 224 -21.69 -9.72 -14.63
CA PRO A 224 -21.52 -9.37 -13.22
C PRO A 224 -20.17 -8.72 -12.89
N ASP A 225 -19.16 -8.92 -13.74
CA ASP A 225 -17.82 -8.33 -13.55
C ASP A 225 -17.77 -6.83 -13.91
N LEU A 226 -18.86 -6.25 -14.47
CA LEU A 226 -18.93 -4.81 -14.74
C LEU A 226 -18.96 -3.95 -13.49
N GLY A 227 -19.33 -4.49 -12.33
CA GLY A 227 -19.36 -3.75 -11.07
C GLY A 227 -20.54 -4.10 -10.16
N GLN A 228 -20.89 -3.16 -9.30
CA GLN A 228 -22.06 -3.27 -8.41
C GLN A 228 -23.26 -2.64 -9.08
N PHE A 229 -24.33 -3.42 -9.26
CA PHE A 229 -25.59 -3.01 -9.87
C PHE A 229 -26.51 -2.41 -8.82
N LEU A 230 -27.21 -1.36 -9.21
CA LEU A 230 -28.29 -0.77 -8.41
C LEU A 230 -29.40 -0.29 -9.35
N TRP A 231 -30.52 -0.99 -9.33
CA TRP A 231 -31.74 -0.62 -10.04
C TRP A 231 -32.59 0.36 -9.23
N GLN A 232 -33.53 1.03 -9.88
CA GLN A 232 -34.44 2.01 -9.26
C GLN A 232 -35.29 1.43 -8.09
N ASP A 233 -35.48 0.10 -8.04
CA ASP A 233 -36.19 -0.60 -6.98
C ASP A 233 -35.26 -1.08 -5.84
N ASN A 234 -33.99 -0.70 -5.87
CA ASN A 234 -32.91 -1.12 -4.99
C ASN A 234 -32.48 -2.59 -5.15
N SER A 235 -32.90 -3.26 -6.18
CA SER A 235 -32.33 -4.57 -6.52
C SER A 235 -30.89 -4.42 -7.05
N THR A 236 -30.09 -5.47 -6.86
CA THR A 236 -28.63 -5.44 -7.13
C THR A 236 -28.19 -6.58 -8.06
N SER A 237 -29.13 -7.23 -8.74
CA SER A 237 -28.80 -8.29 -9.69
C SER A 237 -28.28 -7.72 -11.00
N SER A 238 -27.35 -8.45 -11.64
CA SER A 238 -26.93 -8.20 -13.02
C SER A 238 -28.04 -8.50 -14.03
N ASP A 239 -29.01 -9.32 -13.63
CA ASP A 239 -30.17 -9.69 -14.43
C ASP A 239 -31.40 -8.93 -13.92
N TYR A 240 -32.21 -8.40 -14.85
CA TYR A 240 -33.41 -7.67 -14.50
C TYR A 240 -34.52 -7.93 -15.51
N THR A 241 -35.74 -8.07 -15.02
CA THR A 241 -36.91 -8.32 -15.85
C THR A 241 -37.92 -7.19 -15.67
N ILE A 242 -38.30 -6.57 -16.77
CA ILE A 242 -39.36 -5.56 -16.86
C ILE A 242 -40.62 -6.25 -17.35
N SER A 243 -41.72 -6.11 -16.61
CA SER A 243 -43.04 -6.68 -16.95
C SER A 243 -44.16 -5.65 -17.00
N GLU A 244 -43.88 -4.39 -16.66
CA GLU A 244 -44.86 -3.31 -16.59
C GLU A 244 -44.25 -2.03 -17.17
N GLY A 245 -45.15 -1.10 -17.58
CA GLY A 245 -44.68 0.24 -17.99
C GLY A 245 -44.13 1.06 -16.84
N GLY A 246 -43.17 1.91 -17.13
CA GLY A 246 -42.52 2.76 -16.12
C GLY A 246 -41.13 3.24 -16.56
N THR A 247 -40.50 4.02 -15.70
CA THR A 247 -39.12 4.45 -15.88
C THR A 247 -38.20 3.52 -15.11
N TYR A 248 -37.24 2.96 -15.80
CA TYR A 248 -36.24 2.04 -15.26
C TYR A 248 -34.86 2.64 -15.36
N GLN A 249 -34.16 2.66 -14.25
CA GLN A 249 -32.79 3.20 -14.16
C GLN A 249 -31.86 2.14 -13.60
N LEU A 250 -30.70 2.01 -14.21
CA LEU A 250 -29.60 1.21 -13.69
C LEU A 250 -28.38 2.11 -13.45
N VAL A 251 -27.80 1.95 -12.26
CA VAL A 251 -26.49 2.47 -11.91
C VAL A 251 -25.53 1.30 -11.74
N ILE A 252 -24.40 1.33 -12.46
CA ILE A 252 -23.30 0.38 -12.29
C ILE A 252 -22.12 1.15 -11.69
N SER A 253 -21.66 0.69 -10.52
CA SER A 253 -20.59 1.33 -9.76
C SER A 253 -19.44 0.38 -9.54
N HIS A 254 -18.21 0.89 -9.63
CA HIS A 254 -17.01 0.21 -9.18
C HIS A 254 -16.01 1.22 -8.60
N MET A 255 -14.80 0.75 -8.21
CA MET A 255 -13.83 1.60 -7.53
C MET A 255 -13.42 2.87 -8.31
N CYS A 256 -13.54 2.85 -9.64
CA CYS A 256 -13.13 3.96 -10.51
C CYS A 256 -14.29 4.81 -11.05
N GLY A 257 -15.46 4.72 -10.45
CA GLY A 257 -16.59 5.56 -10.80
C GLY A 257 -17.89 4.80 -10.99
N SER A 258 -18.90 5.49 -11.49
CA SER A 258 -20.21 4.91 -11.78
C SER A 258 -20.74 5.44 -13.09
N LEU A 259 -21.49 4.62 -13.77
CA LEU A 259 -22.30 4.97 -14.95
C LEU A 259 -23.76 4.71 -14.63
N SER A 260 -24.65 5.48 -15.29
CA SER A 260 -26.09 5.26 -15.20
C SER A 260 -26.71 5.42 -16.56
N ASP A 261 -27.76 4.65 -16.78
CA ASP A 261 -28.65 4.78 -17.94
C ASP A 261 -30.08 4.60 -17.51
N GLU A 262 -31.02 5.15 -18.28
CA GLU A 262 -32.44 5.16 -18.00
C GLU A 262 -33.23 4.85 -19.28
N ILE A 263 -34.30 4.09 -19.13
CA ILE A 263 -35.22 3.78 -20.23
C ILE A 263 -36.65 4.01 -19.75
N GLU A 264 -37.50 4.58 -20.62
CA GLU A 264 -38.94 4.70 -20.42
C GLU A 264 -39.64 3.58 -21.19
N ILE A 265 -40.40 2.76 -20.47
CA ILE A 265 -41.24 1.70 -21.06
C ILE A 265 -42.71 2.15 -20.99
N THR A 266 -43.32 2.36 -22.16
CA THR A 266 -44.70 2.75 -22.26
C THR A 266 -45.58 1.51 -22.42
N PRO A 267 -46.61 1.29 -21.55
CA PRO A 267 -47.53 0.21 -21.74
C PRO A 267 -48.38 0.45 -22.99
N LEU A 268 -48.46 -0.52 -23.87
CA LEU A 268 -49.24 -0.45 -25.11
C LEU A 268 -50.26 -1.55 -25.12
N GLU A 269 -51.56 -1.17 -25.11
CA GLU A 269 -52.66 -2.10 -25.19
C GLU A 269 -52.90 -2.58 -26.63
N PRO A 270 -53.34 -3.84 -26.81
CA PRO A 270 -53.86 -4.29 -28.11
C PRO A 270 -54.98 -3.38 -28.60
N PRO A 271 -55.06 -3.09 -29.89
CA PRO A 271 -56.12 -2.24 -30.39
C PRO A 271 -57.50 -2.89 -30.20
N VAL A 272 -58.52 -2.06 -30.03
CA VAL A 272 -59.92 -2.46 -30.06
C VAL A 272 -60.62 -1.59 -31.09
N VAL A 273 -61.48 -2.16 -31.90
CA VAL A 273 -62.27 -1.43 -32.88
C VAL A 273 -63.67 -1.96 -32.92
N GLU A 274 -64.64 -1.03 -33.03
CA GLU A 274 -66.06 -1.33 -33.17
C GLU A 274 -66.64 -0.24 -34.09
N ILE A 275 -67.22 -0.64 -35.23
CA ILE A 275 -67.80 0.26 -36.23
C ILE A 275 -69.31 0.32 -36.18
N GLY A 276 -69.91 -0.40 -35.28
CA GLY A 276 -71.38 -0.40 -35.05
C GLY A 276 -71.95 -1.78 -35.00
N PRO A 277 -73.26 -1.89 -35.13
CA PRO A 277 -73.94 -3.20 -35.10
C PRO A 277 -73.64 -4.05 -36.36
N ASP A 278 -73.57 -5.38 -36.19
CA ASP A 278 -73.26 -6.32 -37.28
C ASP A 278 -74.10 -6.09 -38.58
N THR A 279 -75.30 -5.54 -38.43
CA THR A 279 -76.14 -5.19 -39.56
C THR A 279 -76.81 -3.84 -39.34
N MET A 280 -76.74 -2.96 -40.32
CA MET A 280 -77.37 -1.66 -40.28
C MET A 280 -78.27 -1.45 -41.50
N THR A 281 -79.50 -1.03 -41.28
CA THR A 281 -80.45 -0.73 -42.39
C THR A 281 -80.46 0.78 -42.62
N ILE A 282 -80.30 1.21 -43.89
CA ILE A 282 -80.37 2.60 -44.28
C ILE A 282 -81.45 2.83 -45.35
N CYS A 283 -81.96 4.06 -45.41
CA CYS A 283 -82.83 4.47 -46.50
C CYS A 283 -82.00 4.76 -47.77
N ASN A 284 -82.65 4.52 -48.93
CA ASN A 284 -82.01 4.78 -50.20
C ASN A 284 -81.53 6.24 -50.31
N GLY A 285 -80.22 6.44 -50.59
CA GLY A 285 -79.54 7.76 -50.67
C GLY A 285 -79.11 8.33 -49.31
N SER A 286 -79.20 7.61 -48.22
CA SER A 286 -78.61 7.98 -46.94
C SER A 286 -77.11 7.67 -46.95
N VAL A 287 -76.36 8.43 -46.20
CA VAL A 287 -74.93 8.21 -45.99
C VAL A 287 -74.64 7.97 -44.48
N ILE A 288 -73.84 6.96 -44.17
CA ILE A 288 -73.33 6.71 -42.85
C ILE A 288 -71.96 7.32 -42.81
N HIS A 289 -71.65 8.10 -41.79
CA HIS A 289 -70.31 8.56 -41.45
C HIS A 289 -69.83 7.74 -40.25
N LEU A 290 -68.81 6.93 -40.48
CA LEU A 290 -68.08 6.23 -39.43
C LEU A 290 -66.85 7.03 -39.06
N GLU A 291 -66.65 7.18 -37.78
CA GLU A 291 -65.45 7.82 -37.23
C GLU A 291 -64.83 6.84 -36.23
N ILE A 292 -63.62 6.45 -36.46
CA ILE A 292 -62.85 5.62 -35.54
C ILE A 292 -62.05 6.55 -34.64
N GLU A 293 -62.24 6.42 -33.33
CA GLU A 293 -61.42 7.13 -32.35
C GLU A 293 -59.95 6.85 -32.63
N PRO A 294 -59.10 7.89 -32.57
CA PRO A 294 -57.67 7.73 -32.80
C PRO A 294 -57.08 6.72 -31.82
N GLN A 295 -56.76 5.55 -32.32
CA GLN A 295 -56.15 4.47 -31.56
C GLN A 295 -54.64 4.44 -31.81
N SER A 296 -53.91 3.83 -30.85
CA SER A 296 -52.48 3.57 -31.07
C SER A 296 -52.32 2.42 -32.05
N GLY A 297 -52.40 2.71 -33.35
CA GLY A 297 -52.27 1.70 -34.40
C GLY A 297 -52.63 2.20 -35.81
N ASP A 298 -52.22 1.40 -36.80
CA ASP A 298 -52.51 1.64 -38.19
C ASP A 298 -53.93 1.13 -38.55
N ILE A 299 -54.73 1.98 -39.21
CA ILE A 299 -56.08 1.68 -39.66
C ILE A 299 -56.00 1.24 -41.13
N LEU A 300 -56.75 0.16 -41.42
CA LEU A 300 -56.89 -0.35 -42.81
C LEU A 300 -58.35 -0.78 -43.05
N TRP A 301 -59.06 -0.09 -43.93
CA TRP A 301 -60.38 -0.46 -44.39
C TRP A 301 -60.31 -1.47 -45.54
N GLN A 302 -61.43 -2.12 -45.84
CA GLN A 302 -61.54 -3.15 -46.86
C GLN A 302 -61.17 -2.66 -48.28
N ASP A 303 -61.23 -1.35 -48.55
CA ASP A 303 -60.88 -0.73 -49.80
C ASP A 303 -59.39 -0.27 -49.85
N GLY A 304 -58.63 -0.50 -48.75
CA GLY A 304 -57.25 -0.09 -48.62
C GLY A 304 -57.05 1.32 -48.09
N SER A 305 -58.11 2.06 -47.77
CA SER A 305 -58.00 3.37 -47.13
C SER A 305 -57.56 3.25 -45.69
N THR A 306 -56.92 4.33 -45.16
CA THR A 306 -56.29 4.37 -43.83
C THR A 306 -56.78 5.55 -42.99
N SER A 307 -57.93 6.17 -43.40
CA SER A 307 -58.52 7.30 -42.69
C SER A 307 -59.25 6.85 -41.42
N THR A 308 -59.25 7.72 -40.41
CA THR A 308 -60.14 7.58 -39.24
C THR A 308 -61.58 7.78 -39.61
N ASP A 309 -61.87 8.49 -40.69
CA ASP A 309 -63.23 8.76 -41.20
C ASP A 309 -63.51 7.90 -42.42
N TYR A 310 -64.67 7.27 -42.45
CA TYR A 310 -65.13 6.46 -43.58
C TYR A 310 -66.61 6.73 -43.89
N LEU A 311 -66.89 7.00 -45.16
CA LEU A 311 -68.25 7.26 -45.61
C LEU A 311 -68.84 6.02 -46.32
N ILE A 312 -70.02 5.64 -45.94
CA ILE A 312 -70.77 4.54 -46.53
C ILE A 312 -72.04 5.11 -47.18
N ASP A 313 -72.13 5.00 -48.48
CA ASP A 313 -73.26 5.48 -49.27
C ASP A 313 -73.93 4.38 -50.11
N GLU A 314 -73.36 3.17 -50.08
CA GLU A 314 -73.93 1.98 -50.80
C GLU A 314 -74.08 0.80 -49.83
N PRO A 315 -75.03 -0.12 -50.11
CA PRO A 315 -75.13 -1.37 -49.34
C PRO A 315 -73.95 -2.27 -49.63
N GLY A 316 -73.49 -3.00 -48.60
CA GLY A 316 -72.29 -3.85 -48.71
C GLY A 316 -71.77 -4.31 -47.37
N LEU A 317 -70.74 -5.12 -47.43
CA LEU A 317 -70.00 -5.54 -46.24
C LEU A 317 -68.78 -4.60 -46.07
N TYR A 318 -68.71 -3.97 -44.93
CA TYR A 318 -67.63 -3.05 -44.56
C TYR A 318 -66.81 -3.67 -43.43
N SER A 319 -65.52 -3.55 -43.52
CA SER A 319 -64.62 -4.02 -42.49
C SER A 319 -63.45 -3.05 -42.27
N VAL A 320 -63.02 -2.93 -41.04
CA VAL A 320 -61.83 -2.20 -40.66
C VAL A 320 -60.95 -3.07 -39.80
N THR A 321 -59.66 -2.97 -40.02
CA THR A 321 -58.64 -3.58 -39.21
C THR A 321 -57.78 -2.49 -38.60
N VAL A 322 -57.55 -2.54 -37.30
CA VAL A 322 -56.59 -1.68 -36.59
C VAL A 322 -55.48 -2.58 -36.08
N MET A 323 -54.25 -2.20 -36.30
CA MET A 323 -53.08 -2.98 -35.88
C MET A 323 -52.02 -2.12 -35.21
N ASN A 324 -51.44 -2.64 -34.14
CA ASN A 324 -50.23 -2.11 -33.52
C ASN A 324 -49.26 -3.26 -33.19
N THR A 325 -48.14 -2.96 -32.55
CA THR A 325 -47.16 -4.00 -32.15
C THR A 325 -47.72 -5.03 -31.17
N CYS A 326 -48.79 -4.70 -30.44
CA CYS A 326 -49.41 -5.58 -29.43
C CYS A 326 -50.57 -6.42 -29.95
N GLY A 327 -51.05 -6.19 -31.18
CA GLY A 327 -52.12 -7.03 -31.74
C GLY A 327 -52.84 -6.41 -32.91
N ILE A 328 -53.89 -7.14 -33.31
CA ILE A 328 -54.77 -6.78 -34.43
C ILE A 328 -56.20 -6.91 -33.97
N ALA A 329 -57.04 -5.92 -34.24
CA ALA A 329 -58.47 -5.97 -34.06
C ALA A 329 -59.17 -5.74 -35.40
N THR A 330 -60.24 -6.45 -35.67
CA THR A 330 -61.03 -6.29 -36.86
C THR A 330 -62.50 -6.29 -36.48
N ASP A 331 -63.27 -5.36 -37.10
CA ASP A 331 -64.70 -5.33 -36.97
C ASP A 331 -65.33 -5.24 -38.34
N THR A 332 -66.60 -5.77 -38.47
CA THR A 332 -67.31 -5.85 -39.71
C THR A 332 -68.80 -5.46 -39.53
N MET A 333 -69.33 -4.74 -40.54
CA MET A 333 -70.74 -4.33 -40.55
C MET A 333 -71.31 -4.55 -41.93
N GLU A 334 -72.53 -5.20 -41.99
CA GLU A 334 -73.26 -5.27 -43.19
C GLU A 334 -74.28 -4.14 -43.27
N VAL A 335 -74.27 -3.38 -44.35
CA VAL A 335 -75.24 -2.31 -44.63
C VAL A 335 -76.23 -2.79 -45.65
N ILE A 336 -77.50 -2.76 -45.33
CA ILE A 336 -78.62 -3.11 -46.19
C ILE A 336 -79.52 -1.89 -46.43
N VAL A 337 -80.17 -1.82 -47.57
CA VAL A 337 -81.09 -0.71 -47.94
C VAL A 337 -82.51 -1.25 -47.79
N ASP A 338 -83.40 -0.47 -47.15
CA ASP A 338 -84.79 -0.73 -47.02
C ASP A 338 -85.60 -0.14 -48.20
#